data_92f2be6ddb8650c36952a88288361674
#
_entry.id   92f2be6ddb8650c36952a88288361674
#
_cell.length_a   1.000
_cell.length_b   1.000
_cell.length_c   1.000
_cell.angle_alpha   90.00
_cell.angle_beta   90.00
_cell.angle_gamma   90.00
#
_symmetry.space_group_name_H-M   'P 1'
#
loop_
_entity.id
_entity.type
_entity.pdbx_description
1 polymer ?
#
loop_
_entity_poly.entity_id
_entity_poly.type
_entity_poly.pdbx_seq_one_letter_code
_entity_poly.pdbx_strand_id
1 'polypeptide(L)'
;MQIKLYDTMARAKRVFVPADPNRVTMYVCGPTVYGRAHIGNARPAVVFDVLARLLRHHYGADHVIYARNITDIDDKINAAAAAEGVDISVISKRWEDFYLADMGALGVLRPDIEPHAVASIPAMVAMISDLIAKGAAYAAEGHVLFDVTASSDYGALSRRPLDEMIAGARVEIAPYKKNAADFVLWKPSAAGQPGWDSPWGRGRPGWHIECSAMIAENLGTTIDIHGGGQDLIFPHHENEHAQSHCAHGAPLANYWLHNGFLNMGDIKMSKSLGNIVSVGDLLDAGWDGAVLRLALLSAHYRQPLAWTQDNRKSVEGKSV
;
A
#
# COMPACT_ATOMS: atom_id res chain seq x y z
N MET A 1 -3.42 28.85 7.77
CA MET A 1 -3.28 28.53 6.32
C MET A 1 -4.28 27.43 5.98
N GLN A 2 -4.94 27.48 4.81
CA GLN A 2 -5.90 26.46 4.43
C GLN A 2 -5.19 25.38 3.59
N ILE A 3 -5.14 24.14 4.10
CA ILE A 3 -4.57 23.00 3.38
C ILE A 3 -5.58 22.55 2.32
N LYS A 4 -5.11 22.37 1.08
CA LYS A 4 -5.93 21.82 -0.01
C LYS A 4 -5.25 20.59 -0.59
N LEU A 5 -5.97 19.47 -0.63
CA LEU A 5 -5.49 18.18 -1.13
C LEU A 5 -6.29 17.77 -2.38
N TYR A 6 -5.63 17.14 -3.32
CA TYR A 6 -6.34 16.54 -4.44
C TYR A 6 -6.82 15.15 -4.04
N ASP A 7 -8.12 14.99 -3.98
CA ASP A 7 -8.77 13.75 -3.63
C ASP A 7 -9.04 12.93 -4.90
N THR A 8 -8.51 11.73 -4.96
CA THR A 8 -8.66 10.83 -6.11
C THR A 8 -10.10 10.37 -6.28
N MET A 9 -10.82 10.12 -5.20
CA MET A 9 -12.24 9.71 -5.25
C MET A 9 -13.10 10.83 -5.84
N ALA A 10 -12.93 12.05 -5.36
CA ALA A 10 -13.66 13.22 -5.83
C ALA A 10 -13.15 13.77 -7.18
N ARG A 11 -11.93 13.38 -7.62
CA ARG A 11 -11.25 13.95 -8.79
C ARG A 11 -11.08 15.47 -8.75
N ALA A 12 -11.00 16.01 -7.56
CA ALA A 12 -10.95 17.45 -7.33
C ALA A 12 -10.00 17.83 -6.21
N LYS A 13 -9.47 19.06 -6.29
CA LYS A 13 -8.73 19.66 -5.20
C LYS A 13 -9.72 20.20 -4.16
N ARG A 14 -9.72 19.61 -2.96
CA ARG A 14 -10.63 19.95 -1.87
C ARG A 14 -9.87 20.59 -0.71
N VAL A 15 -10.54 21.43 0.04
CA VAL A 15 -10.07 21.87 1.35
C VAL A 15 -10.04 20.65 2.26
N PHE A 16 -8.89 20.42 2.91
CA PHE A 16 -8.78 19.37 3.90
C PHE A 16 -9.41 19.80 5.21
N VAL A 17 -10.38 19.02 5.64
CA VAL A 17 -11.07 19.16 6.94
C VAL A 17 -11.08 17.78 7.57
N PRO A 18 -10.30 17.54 8.62
CA PRO A 18 -10.31 16.26 9.32
C PRO A 18 -11.63 16.06 10.07
N ALA A 19 -11.98 14.81 10.34
CA ALA A 19 -13.15 14.48 11.13
C ALA A 19 -13.04 15.01 12.57
N ASP A 20 -11.84 14.94 13.14
CA ASP A 20 -11.47 15.54 14.41
C ASP A 20 -10.11 16.24 14.30
N PRO A 21 -10.02 17.57 14.46
CA PRO A 21 -8.75 18.29 14.38
C PRO A 21 -7.74 17.93 15.48
N ASN A 22 -8.19 17.26 16.56
CA ASN A 22 -7.31 16.75 17.62
C ASN A 22 -6.89 15.29 17.38
N ARG A 23 -7.39 14.66 16.31
CA ARG A 23 -7.07 13.27 15.93
C ARG A 23 -7.10 13.09 14.43
N VAL A 24 -6.19 13.72 13.72
CA VAL A 24 -6.03 13.59 12.27
C VAL A 24 -5.37 12.25 11.93
N THR A 25 -6.04 11.42 11.16
CA THR A 25 -5.59 10.06 10.86
C THR A 25 -5.13 9.92 9.40
N MET A 26 -3.96 9.36 9.21
CA MET A 26 -3.40 9.08 7.88
C MET A 26 -2.81 7.68 7.84
N TYR A 27 -3.21 6.89 6.84
CA TYR A 27 -2.61 5.60 6.54
C TYR A 27 -2.02 5.61 5.13
N VAL A 28 -0.84 5.03 4.98
CA VAL A 28 -0.18 4.87 3.68
C VAL A 28 0.24 3.42 3.50
N CYS A 29 -0.12 2.81 2.37
CA CYS A 29 0.34 1.47 2.06
C CYS A 29 1.86 1.42 1.99
N GLY A 30 2.44 0.56 2.81
CA GLY A 30 3.87 0.37 2.94
C GLY A 30 4.46 -0.66 1.99
N PRO A 31 5.73 -1.00 2.14
CA PRO A 31 6.40 -1.93 1.26
C PRO A 31 6.09 -3.39 1.58
N THR A 32 6.16 -4.25 0.56
CA THR A 32 6.37 -5.69 0.75
C THR A 32 7.88 -5.94 0.85
N VAL A 33 8.31 -6.51 1.98
CA VAL A 33 9.73 -6.65 2.33
C VAL A 33 10.31 -7.99 1.86
N TYR A 34 10.54 -8.11 0.55
CA TYR A 34 11.15 -9.29 -0.09
C TYR A 34 12.48 -9.01 -0.79
N GLY A 35 12.94 -7.77 -0.77
CA GLY A 35 14.16 -7.31 -1.41
C GLY A 35 14.41 -5.83 -1.11
N ARG A 36 15.60 -5.32 -1.49
CA ARG A 36 15.95 -3.92 -1.27
C ARG A 36 14.97 -2.98 -1.99
N ALA A 37 14.57 -1.91 -1.32
CA ALA A 37 13.64 -0.93 -1.87
C ALA A 37 14.25 -0.21 -3.07
N HIS A 38 13.56 -0.21 -4.20
CA HIS A 38 13.97 0.61 -5.32
C HIS A 38 13.52 2.06 -5.14
N ILE A 39 14.15 2.98 -5.85
CA ILE A 39 13.89 4.43 -5.72
C ILE A 39 12.41 4.79 -5.96
N GLY A 40 11.68 3.98 -6.74
CA GLY A 40 10.23 4.13 -6.94
C GLY A 40 9.40 3.83 -5.69
N ASN A 41 9.87 2.88 -4.83
CA ASN A 41 9.23 2.62 -3.53
C ASN A 41 9.52 3.72 -2.51
N ALA A 42 10.66 4.41 -2.65
CA ALA A 42 10.99 5.53 -1.77
C ALA A 42 10.13 6.77 -2.02
N ARG A 43 9.65 6.95 -3.26
CA ARG A 43 8.86 8.14 -3.62
C ARG A 43 7.60 8.32 -2.76
N PRO A 44 6.69 7.33 -2.60
CA PRO A 44 5.56 7.48 -1.69
C PRO A 44 6.01 7.75 -0.25
N ALA A 45 7.04 7.07 0.26
CA ALA A 45 7.52 7.30 1.62
C ALA A 45 7.95 8.76 1.83
N VAL A 46 8.70 9.33 0.88
CA VAL A 46 9.15 10.74 0.92
C VAL A 46 7.98 11.73 0.76
N VAL A 47 7.06 11.48 -0.18
CA VAL A 47 5.92 12.37 -0.44
C VAL A 47 4.99 12.44 0.77
N PHE A 48 4.64 11.29 1.35
CA PHE A 48 3.75 11.25 2.50
C PHE A 48 4.42 11.66 3.81
N ASP A 49 5.76 11.55 3.93
CA ASP A 49 6.51 12.17 5.01
C ASP A 49 6.39 13.71 4.99
N VAL A 50 6.46 14.32 3.81
CA VAL A 50 6.24 15.78 3.67
C VAL A 50 4.82 16.14 4.10
N LEU A 51 3.80 15.36 3.69
CA LEU A 51 2.42 15.61 4.08
C LEU A 51 2.23 15.44 5.60
N ALA A 52 2.79 14.39 6.20
CA ALA A 52 2.72 14.16 7.64
C ALA A 52 3.33 15.34 8.44
N ARG A 53 4.50 15.84 8.00
CA ARG A 53 5.14 17.01 8.60
C ARG A 53 4.27 18.26 8.47
N LEU A 54 3.65 18.48 7.31
CA LEU A 54 2.74 19.62 7.08
C LEU A 54 1.50 19.54 8.00
N LEU A 55 0.90 18.35 8.12
CA LEU A 55 -0.25 18.13 8.99
C LEU A 55 0.13 18.35 10.47
N ARG A 56 1.26 17.79 10.91
CA ARG A 56 1.78 18.00 12.28
C ARG A 56 2.09 19.47 12.58
N HIS A 57 2.62 20.20 11.61
CA HIS A 57 2.85 21.64 11.77
C HIS A 57 1.54 22.42 11.88
N HIS A 58 0.48 22.00 11.19
CA HIS A 58 -0.79 22.72 11.14
C HIS A 58 -1.74 22.39 12.30
N TYR A 59 -1.84 21.11 12.67
CA TYR A 59 -2.77 20.62 13.68
C TYR A 59 -2.13 20.36 15.05
N GLY A 60 -0.80 20.30 15.13
CA GLY A 60 -0.03 19.88 16.28
C GLY A 60 0.52 18.46 16.10
N ALA A 61 1.74 18.25 16.61
CA ALA A 61 2.43 16.97 16.42
C ALA A 61 1.65 15.78 17.04
N ASP A 62 1.11 15.99 18.23
CA ASP A 62 0.38 14.98 19.01
C ASP A 62 -1.05 14.72 18.50
N HIS A 63 -1.53 15.54 17.58
CA HIS A 63 -2.87 15.42 16.99
C HIS A 63 -2.88 14.66 15.66
N VAL A 64 -1.72 14.27 15.13
CA VAL A 64 -1.62 13.55 13.84
C VAL A 64 -1.09 12.15 14.09
N ILE A 65 -1.90 11.17 13.72
CA ILE A 65 -1.55 9.74 13.80
C ILE A 65 -1.29 9.25 12.37
N TYR A 66 -0.02 9.01 12.06
CA TYR A 66 0.43 8.48 10.79
C TYR A 66 0.77 6.99 10.93
N ALA A 67 0.07 6.14 10.18
CA ALA A 67 0.37 4.72 10.08
C ALA A 67 0.89 4.36 8.68
N ARG A 68 1.86 3.45 8.63
CA ARG A 68 2.36 2.84 7.40
C ARG A 68 2.75 1.39 7.68
N ASN A 69 2.11 0.45 7.00
CA ASN A 69 2.34 -0.96 7.27
C ASN A 69 3.65 -1.51 6.70
N ILE A 70 4.01 -2.68 7.19
CA ILE A 70 4.99 -3.59 6.59
C ILE A 70 4.25 -4.85 6.17
N THR A 71 4.30 -5.17 4.87
CA THR A 71 3.81 -6.46 4.36
C THR A 71 4.95 -7.48 4.46
N ASP A 72 4.90 -8.28 5.51
CA ASP A 72 5.90 -9.29 5.89
C ASP A 72 5.48 -10.72 5.52
N ILE A 73 4.41 -10.86 4.74
CA ILE A 73 3.94 -12.10 4.11
C ILE A 73 3.56 -11.86 2.65
N ASP A 74 4.18 -12.60 1.73
CA ASP A 74 3.92 -12.54 0.28
C ASP A 74 4.49 -13.79 -0.37
N ASP A 75 4.00 -14.18 -1.54
CA ASP A 75 4.51 -15.36 -2.26
C ASP A 75 6.01 -15.22 -2.61
N LYS A 76 6.53 -13.99 -2.77
CA LYS A 76 7.97 -13.75 -3.01
C LYS A 76 8.79 -13.92 -1.74
N ILE A 77 8.26 -13.52 -0.58
CA ILE A 77 8.90 -13.77 0.73
C ILE A 77 8.95 -15.27 0.98
N ASN A 78 7.83 -15.97 0.74
CA ASN A 78 7.73 -17.42 0.88
C ASN A 78 8.74 -18.14 -0.02
N ALA A 79 8.87 -17.73 -1.28
CA ALA A 79 9.82 -18.31 -2.22
C ALA A 79 11.28 -18.05 -1.80
N ALA A 80 11.61 -16.86 -1.33
CA ALA A 80 12.95 -16.51 -0.84
C ALA A 80 13.32 -17.32 0.42
N ALA A 81 12.38 -17.45 1.37
CA ALA A 81 12.57 -18.23 2.59
C ALA A 81 12.78 -19.71 2.28
N ALA A 82 11.99 -20.28 1.37
CA ALA A 82 12.14 -21.66 0.93
C ALA A 82 13.49 -21.90 0.23
N ALA A 83 13.95 -20.96 -0.61
CA ALA A 83 15.23 -21.06 -1.30
C ALA A 83 16.43 -20.97 -0.35
N GLU A 84 16.33 -20.20 0.73
CA GLU A 84 17.37 -20.06 1.76
C GLU A 84 17.22 -21.12 2.88
N GLY A 85 16.12 -21.87 2.95
CA GLY A 85 15.86 -22.83 4.02
C GLY A 85 15.64 -22.21 5.39
N VAL A 86 15.08 -21.00 5.44
CA VAL A 86 14.82 -20.22 6.66
C VAL A 86 13.34 -19.89 6.84
N ASP A 87 12.96 -19.42 8.02
CA ASP A 87 11.60 -18.90 8.25
C ASP A 87 11.38 -17.56 7.53
N ILE A 88 10.13 -17.29 7.15
CA ILE A 88 9.75 -16.04 6.46
C ILE A 88 10.13 -14.79 7.27
N SER A 89 10.10 -14.87 8.60
CA SER A 89 10.46 -13.76 9.48
C SER A 89 11.94 -13.34 9.34
N VAL A 90 12.84 -14.29 8.98
CA VAL A 90 14.25 -13.98 8.72
C VAL A 90 14.40 -13.14 7.45
N ILE A 91 13.65 -13.47 6.41
CA ILE A 91 13.65 -12.73 5.14
C ILE A 91 13.02 -11.36 5.33
N SER A 92 11.81 -11.31 5.89
CA SER A 92 11.06 -10.05 6.07
C SER A 92 11.82 -9.08 6.98
N LYS A 93 12.34 -9.56 8.12
CA LYS A 93 13.14 -8.73 9.04
C LYS A 93 14.38 -8.14 8.39
N ARG A 94 15.11 -8.96 7.62
CA ARG A 94 16.30 -8.50 6.88
C ARG A 94 15.97 -7.34 5.95
N TRP A 95 14.94 -7.49 5.13
CA TRP A 95 14.58 -6.48 4.14
C TRP A 95 13.85 -5.28 4.72
N GLU A 96 13.14 -5.46 5.83
CA GLU A 96 12.60 -4.37 6.63
C GLU A 96 13.73 -3.50 7.20
N ASP A 97 14.76 -4.09 7.78
CA ASP A 97 15.91 -3.35 8.33
C ASP A 97 16.60 -2.52 7.24
N PHE A 98 16.81 -3.08 6.05
CA PHE A 98 17.34 -2.33 4.91
C PHE A 98 16.39 -1.20 4.49
N TYR A 99 15.08 -1.47 4.41
CA TYR A 99 14.10 -0.44 4.08
C TYR A 99 14.12 0.72 5.07
N LEU A 100 14.14 0.43 6.34
CA LEU A 100 14.18 1.45 7.40
C LEU A 100 15.47 2.27 7.35
N ALA A 101 16.62 1.63 7.12
CA ALA A 101 17.91 2.31 6.96
C ALA A 101 17.90 3.21 5.71
N ASP A 102 17.45 2.70 4.56
CA ASP A 102 17.37 3.44 3.31
C ASP A 102 16.43 4.66 3.44
N MET A 103 15.24 4.49 4.04
CA MET A 103 14.31 5.59 4.27
C MET A 103 14.85 6.60 5.28
N GLY A 104 15.52 6.14 6.33
CA GLY A 104 16.19 7.00 7.31
C GLY A 104 17.29 7.86 6.66
N ALA A 105 18.10 7.30 5.76
CA ALA A 105 19.11 8.04 5.01
C ALA A 105 18.49 9.15 4.12
N LEU A 106 17.27 8.93 3.60
CA LEU A 106 16.50 9.95 2.89
C LEU A 106 15.80 10.96 3.83
N GLY A 107 16.03 10.89 5.14
CA GLY A 107 15.41 11.76 6.14
C GLY A 107 13.89 11.55 6.29
N VAL A 108 13.37 10.41 5.91
CA VAL A 108 11.97 10.02 6.14
C VAL A 108 11.81 9.63 7.60
N LEU A 109 10.85 10.24 8.30
CA LEU A 109 10.52 9.88 9.68
C LEU A 109 9.76 8.55 9.72
N ARG A 110 9.95 7.81 10.80
CA ARG A 110 9.10 6.65 11.07
C ARG A 110 7.66 7.09 11.28
N PRO A 111 6.67 6.29 10.85
CA PRO A 111 5.28 6.52 11.21
C PRO A 111 5.09 6.32 12.72
N ASP A 112 3.98 6.82 13.26
CA ASP A 112 3.62 6.62 14.69
C ASP A 112 3.21 5.16 14.93
N ILE A 113 2.58 4.54 13.93
CA ILE A 113 2.12 3.15 13.95
C ILE A 113 2.65 2.45 12.71
N GLU A 114 3.32 1.31 12.90
CA GLU A 114 3.89 0.50 11.82
C GLU A 114 3.39 -0.96 11.96
N PRO A 115 2.14 -1.23 11.55
CA PRO A 115 1.55 -2.55 11.71
C PRO A 115 2.16 -3.54 10.71
N HIS A 116 2.35 -4.79 11.16
CA HIS A 116 2.84 -5.90 10.34
C HIS A 116 1.69 -6.81 9.95
N ALA A 117 1.69 -7.27 8.69
CA ALA A 117 0.62 -8.10 8.17
C ALA A 117 0.49 -9.42 8.96
N VAL A 118 1.60 -10.09 9.27
CA VAL A 118 1.58 -11.34 10.05
C VAL A 118 0.98 -11.14 11.45
N ALA A 119 1.31 -10.05 12.13
CA ALA A 119 0.77 -9.76 13.46
C ALA A 119 -0.74 -9.45 13.43
N SER A 120 -1.25 -8.94 12.31
CA SER A 120 -2.65 -8.55 12.13
C SER A 120 -3.54 -9.65 11.53
N ILE A 121 -3.03 -10.89 11.36
CA ILE A 121 -3.82 -12.02 10.83
C ILE A 121 -5.11 -12.26 11.63
N PRO A 122 -5.14 -12.22 12.96
CA PRO A 122 -6.39 -12.36 13.70
C PRO A 122 -7.45 -11.31 13.32
N ALA A 123 -7.06 -10.06 13.13
CA ALA A 123 -7.95 -8.99 12.68
C ALA A 123 -8.46 -9.23 11.25
N MET A 124 -7.61 -9.76 10.36
CA MET A 124 -8.01 -10.16 9.00
C MET A 124 -9.05 -11.27 9.02
N VAL A 125 -8.83 -12.33 9.82
CA VAL A 125 -9.77 -13.44 9.96
C VAL A 125 -11.12 -12.95 10.51
N ALA A 126 -11.11 -12.06 11.49
CA ALA A 126 -12.33 -11.46 12.02
C ALA A 126 -13.08 -10.67 10.94
N MET A 127 -12.38 -9.78 10.22
CA MET A 127 -13.00 -8.96 9.15
C MET A 127 -13.54 -9.83 8.01
N ILE A 128 -12.84 -10.88 7.61
CA ILE A 128 -13.32 -11.83 6.59
C ILE A 128 -14.59 -12.54 7.07
N SER A 129 -14.64 -12.94 8.35
CA SER A 129 -15.84 -13.56 8.94
C SER A 129 -17.04 -12.62 8.91
N ASP A 130 -16.82 -11.33 9.21
CA ASP A 130 -17.87 -10.29 9.12
C ASP A 130 -18.36 -10.09 7.69
N LEU A 131 -17.43 -10.08 6.72
CA LEU A 131 -17.79 -9.97 5.29
C LEU A 131 -18.63 -11.17 4.82
N ILE A 132 -18.31 -12.39 5.26
CA ILE A 132 -19.12 -13.58 4.96
C ILE A 132 -20.51 -13.45 5.60
N ALA A 133 -20.58 -13.07 6.89
CA ALA A 133 -21.85 -12.94 7.59
C ALA A 133 -22.76 -11.88 6.96
N LYS A 134 -22.18 -10.85 6.32
CA LYS A 134 -22.89 -9.79 5.59
C LYS A 134 -23.18 -10.13 4.12
N GLY A 135 -22.77 -11.31 3.65
CA GLY A 135 -22.97 -11.73 2.27
C GLY A 135 -22.06 -11.05 1.24
N ALA A 136 -21.02 -10.35 1.68
CA ALA A 136 -20.04 -9.70 0.81
C ALA A 136 -18.86 -10.58 0.46
N ALA A 137 -18.73 -11.75 1.10
CA ALA A 137 -17.72 -12.76 0.80
C ALA A 137 -18.30 -14.17 0.87
N TYR A 138 -17.61 -15.12 0.27
CA TYR A 138 -18.03 -16.52 0.25
C TYR A 138 -16.82 -17.48 0.28
N ALA A 139 -17.01 -18.64 0.89
CA ALA A 139 -16.01 -19.71 0.90
C ALA A 139 -16.25 -20.66 -0.28
N ALA A 140 -15.17 -21.06 -0.97
CA ALA A 140 -15.18 -22.00 -2.07
C ALA A 140 -13.84 -22.72 -2.17
N GLU A 141 -13.84 -24.07 -2.15
CA GLU A 141 -12.66 -24.92 -2.32
C GLU A 141 -11.46 -24.52 -1.43
N GLY A 142 -11.73 -24.21 -0.14
CA GLY A 142 -10.72 -23.79 0.82
C GLY A 142 -10.24 -22.33 0.68
N HIS A 143 -10.75 -21.60 -0.31
CA HIS A 143 -10.55 -20.16 -0.48
C HIS A 143 -11.71 -19.38 0.15
N VAL A 144 -11.47 -18.12 0.50
CA VAL A 144 -12.52 -17.12 0.72
C VAL A 144 -12.32 -16.00 -0.28
N LEU A 145 -13.39 -15.62 -0.95
CA LEU A 145 -13.38 -14.58 -1.98
C LEU A 145 -14.33 -13.47 -1.61
N PHE A 146 -13.95 -12.25 -1.95
CA PHE A 146 -14.84 -11.11 -1.94
C PHE A 146 -15.71 -11.15 -3.20
N ASP A 147 -17.02 -11.01 -3.02
CA ASP A 147 -17.99 -10.89 -4.10
C ASP A 147 -18.09 -9.41 -4.52
N VAL A 148 -17.49 -9.05 -5.65
CA VAL A 148 -17.46 -7.66 -6.10
C VAL A 148 -18.85 -7.10 -6.39
N THR A 149 -19.85 -7.96 -6.64
CA THR A 149 -21.22 -7.53 -6.89
C THR A 149 -21.97 -7.11 -5.62
N ALA A 150 -21.42 -7.44 -4.44
CA ALA A 150 -21.96 -7.00 -3.15
C ALA A 150 -21.64 -5.52 -2.85
N SER A 151 -20.62 -4.94 -3.50
CA SER A 151 -20.27 -3.53 -3.37
C SER A 151 -20.92 -2.73 -4.49
N SER A 152 -21.93 -1.94 -4.16
CA SER A 152 -22.72 -1.15 -5.14
C SER A 152 -21.90 -0.03 -5.81
N ASP A 153 -20.76 0.34 -5.23
CA ASP A 153 -19.86 1.39 -5.68
C ASP A 153 -18.49 0.86 -6.13
N TYR A 154 -18.36 -0.47 -6.35
CA TYR A 154 -17.12 -1.06 -6.87
C TYR A 154 -16.74 -0.43 -8.22
N GLY A 155 -15.52 0.08 -8.30
CA GLY A 155 -15.02 0.84 -9.44
C GLY A 155 -15.11 2.36 -9.27
N ALA A 156 -15.67 2.87 -8.17
CA ALA A 156 -15.86 4.31 -7.95
C ALA A 156 -14.52 5.06 -7.81
N LEU A 157 -13.53 4.48 -7.12
CA LEU A 157 -12.22 5.08 -6.92
C LEU A 157 -11.39 5.09 -8.23
N SER A 158 -11.35 3.95 -8.92
CA SER A 158 -10.58 3.78 -10.14
C SER A 158 -11.26 4.38 -11.38
N ARG A 159 -12.58 4.62 -11.30
CA ARG A 159 -13.44 5.00 -12.45
C ARG A 159 -13.41 3.97 -13.57
N ARG A 160 -13.30 2.71 -13.20
CA ARG A 160 -13.37 1.59 -14.15
C ARG A 160 -14.70 0.89 -13.98
N PRO A 161 -15.50 0.77 -15.03
CA PRO A 161 -16.72 -0.04 -15.02
C PRO A 161 -16.38 -1.51 -14.75
N LEU A 162 -17.18 -2.19 -13.92
CA LEU A 162 -16.95 -3.59 -13.57
C LEU A 162 -16.90 -4.49 -14.81
N ASP A 163 -17.74 -4.24 -15.82
CA ASP A 163 -17.76 -4.98 -17.08
C ASP A 163 -16.44 -4.87 -17.84
N GLU A 164 -15.82 -3.68 -17.85
CA GLU A 164 -14.50 -3.49 -18.47
C GLU A 164 -13.39 -4.21 -17.69
N MET A 165 -13.50 -4.25 -16.35
CA MET A 165 -12.56 -4.99 -15.52
C MET A 165 -12.66 -6.49 -15.76
N ILE A 166 -13.88 -7.03 -15.88
CA ILE A 166 -14.14 -8.43 -16.21
C ILE A 166 -13.61 -8.76 -17.62
N ALA A 167 -13.92 -7.92 -18.61
CA ALA A 167 -13.46 -8.11 -19.99
C ALA A 167 -11.93 -7.99 -20.14
N GLY A 168 -11.30 -7.12 -19.33
CA GLY A 168 -9.84 -6.92 -19.31
C GLY A 168 -9.07 -7.97 -18.50
N ALA A 169 -9.75 -8.78 -17.70
CA ALA A 169 -9.15 -9.86 -16.93
C ALA A 169 -8.75 -11.00 -17.88
N ARG A 170 -7.51 -10.95 -18.38
CA ARG A 170 -6.87 -12.04 -19.16
C ARG A 170 -6.52 -13.27 -18.32
N VAL A 171 -7.15 -13.42 -17.16
CA VAL A 171 -6.90 -14.51 -16.22
C VAL A 171 -7.95 -15.57 -16.46
N GLU A 172 -7.51 -16.81 -16.67
CA GLU A 172 -8.37 -17.98 -16.62
C GLU A 172 -9.19 -17.93 -15.32
N ILE A 173 -10.52 -17.89 -15.46
CA ILE A 173 -11.41 -17.77 -14.29
C ILE A 173 -11.26 -19.05 -13.49
N ALA A 174 -10.68 -18.95 -12.30
CA ALA A 174 -10.55 -20.08 -11.41
C ALA A 174 -11.96 -20.64 -11.11
N PRO A 175 -12.14 -21.97 -11.17
CA PRO A 175 -13.47 -22.61 -11.09
C PRO A 175 -14.25 -22.30 -9.81
N TYR A 176 -13.54 -21.91 -8.75
CA TYR A 176 -14.13 -21.55 -7.46
C TYR A 176 -14.65 -20.10 -7.40
N LYS A 177 -14.46 -19.27 -8.43
CA LYS A 177 -14.96 -17.88 -8.49
C LYS A 177 -16.38 -17.82 -9.04
N LYS A 178 -17.26 -17.06 -8.42
CA LYS A 178 -18.59 -16.73 -8.96
C LYS A 178 -18.50 -15.71 -10.08
N ASN A 179 -17.61 -14.73 -9.94
CA ASN A 179 -17.35 -13.67 -10.92
C ASN A 179 -15.85 -13.56 -11.18
N ALA A 180 -15.45 -13.29 -12.41
CA ALA A 180 -14.05 -13.14 -12.79
C ALA A 180 -13.31 -12.05 -12.01
N ALA A 181 -14.01 -11.00 -11.61
CA ALA A 181 -13.46 -9.89 -10.83
C ALA A 181 -13.38 -10.18 -9.32
N ASP A 182 -14.01 -11.26 -8.81
CA ASP A 182 -13.88 -11.62 -7.40
C ASP A 182 -12.43 -11.83 -7.02
N PHE A 183 -12.05 -11.39 -5.84
CA PHE A 183 -10.66 -11.46 -5.41
C PHE A 183 -10.50 -12.19 -4.08
N VAL A 184 -9.32 -12.76 -3.90
CA VAL A 184 -9.01 -13.63 -2.77
C VAL A 184 -8.84 -12.82 -1.49
N LEU A 185 -9.57 -13.20 -0.44
CA LEU A 185 -9.42 -12.75 0.94
C LEU A 185 -8.60 -13.72 1.78
N TRP A 186 -8.77 -15.02 1.52
CA TRP A 186 -8.05 -16.12 2.16
C TRP A 186 -7.75 -17.22 1.16
N LYS A 187 -6.56 -17.78 1.18
CA LYS A 187 -6.16 -18.89 0.30
C LYS A 187 -5.51 -20.02 1.11
N PRO A 188 -5.74 -21.30 0.76
CA PRO A 188 -5.15 -22.41 1.48
C PRO A 188 -3.63 -22.40 1.36
N SER A 189 -2.94 -22.86 2.40
CA SER A 189 -1.50 -23.07 2.41
C SER A 189 -1.20 -24.56 2.37
N ALA A 190 -0.37 -24.99 1.43
CA ALA A 190 0.11 -26.36 1.35
C ALA A 190 1.01 -26.71 2.56
N ALA A 191 1.24 -28.00 2.77
CA ALA A 191 2.19 -28.47 3.77
C ALA A 191 3.58 -27.88 3.48
N GLY A 192 4.23 -27.37 4.53
CA GLY A 192 5.54 -26.71 4.42
C GLY A 192 5.50 -25.25 3.99
N GLN A 193 4.35 -24.72 3.59
CA GLN A 193 4.17 -23.27 3.35
C GLN A 193 3.74 -22.56 4.63
N PRO A 194 4.08 -21.27 4.80
CA PRO A 194 3.50 -20.45 5.86
C PRO A 194 1.98 -20.47 5.81
N GLY A 195 1.35 -20.54 6.97
CA GLY A 195 -0.10 -20.60 7.05
C GLY A 195 -0.58 -20.62 8.49
N TRP A 196 -1.75 -20.06 8.70
CA TRP A 196 -2.41 -19.86 9.99
C TRP A 196 -3.77 -20.53 10.00
N ASP A 197 -4.22 -20.89 11.18
CA ASP A 197 -5.54 -21.49 11.34
C ASP A 197 -6.64 -20.44 11.12
N SER A 198 -7.70 -20.88 10.47
CA SER A 198 -8.89 -20.08 10.23
C SER A 198 -10.15 -20.96 10.21
N PRO A 199 -11.35 -20.37 10.30
CA PRO A 199 -12.61 -21.13 10.12
C PRO A 199 -12.74 -21.86 8.78
N TRP A 200 -11.95 -21.46 7.78
CA TRP A 200 -11.97 -22.03 6.43
C TRP A 200 -10.82 -23.01 6.17
N GLY A 201 -10.07 -23.33 7.22
CA GLY A 201 -8.90 -24.19 7.16
C GLY A 201 -7.58 -23.42 7.24
N ARG A 202 -6.48 -24.17 7.29
CA ARG A 202 -5.14 -23.59 7.36
C ARG A 202 -4.78 -22.89 6.05
N GLY A 203 -4.44 -21.61 6.14
CA GLY A 203 -4.19 -20.79 4.96
C GLY A 203 -3.47 -19.49 5.26
N ARG A 204 -3.53 -18.56 4.33
CA ARG A 204 -2.93 -17.22 4.41
C ARG A 204 -3.84 -16.16 3.80
N PRO A 205 -3.73 -14.89 4.23
CA PRO A 205 -4.56 -13.81 3.69
C PRO A 205 -4.23 -13.53 2.22
N GLY A 206 -5.21 -12.97 1.52
CA GLY A 206 -5.00 -12.24 0.28
C GLY A 206 -4.40 -10.86 0.58
N TRP A 207 -3.72 -10.28 -0.40
CA TRP A 207 -3.02 -9.01 -0.22
C TRP A 207 -3.93 -7.83 0.17
N HIS A 208 -5.17 -7.78 -0.33
CA HIS A 208 -6.02 -6.60 -0.17
C HIS A 208 -6.66 -6.48 1.21
N ILE A 209 -6.89 -7.61 1.91
CA ILE A 209 -7.51 -7.59 3.23
C ILE A 209 -6.55 -7.06 4.32
N GLU A 210 -5.24 -7.13 4.07
CA GLU A 210 -4.22 -6.73 5.03
C GLU A 210 -4.41 -5.29 5.49
N CYS A 211 -4.38 -4.34 4.56
CA CYS A 211 -4.49 -2.91 4.88
C CYS A 211 -5.87 -2.56 5.45
N SER A 212 -6.97 -3.13 4.93
CA SER A 212 -8.30 -2.90 5.47
C SER A 212 -8.40 -3.30 6.94
N ALA A 213 -7.88 -4.48 7.30
CA ALA A 213 -7.88 -4.95 8.68
C ALA A 213 -6.95 -4.14 9.58
N MET A 214 -5.73 -3.84 9.11
CA MET A 214 -4.77 -3.03 9.87
C MET A 214 -5.26 -1.60 10.12
N ILE A 215 -5.96 -0.99 9.17
CA ILE A 215 -6.59 0.33 9.34
C ILE A 215 -7.66 0.24 10.42
N ALA A 216 -8.59 -0.71 10.30
CA ALA A 216 -9.69 -0.85 11.24
C ALA A 216 -9.18 -1.10 12.68
N GLU A 217 -8.15 -1.93 12.85
CA GLU A 217 -7.56 -2.27 14.14
C GLU A 217 -6.84 -1.08 14.79
N ASN A 218 -6.09 -0.28 14.00
CA ASN A 218 -5.18 0.73 14.54
C ASN A 218 -5.74 2.16 14.51
N LEU A 219 -6.57 2.49 13.52
CA LEU A 219 -7.03 3.85 13.27
C LEU A 219 -8.56 4.02 13.36
N GLY A 220 -9.29 2.92 13.22
CA GLY A 220 -10.76 2.91 13.19
C GLY A 220 -11.32 2.65 11.79
N THR A 221 -12.64 2.58 11.70
CA THR A 221 -13.36 2.16 10.48
C THR A 221 -13.32 3.18 9.35
N THR A 222 -13.16 4.46 9.68
CA THR A 222 -13.01 5.56 8.71
C THR A 222 -11.84 6.44 9.14
N ILE A 223 -10.92 6.68 8.23
CA ILE A 223 -9.75 7.55 8.44
C ILE A 223 -9.87 8.84 7.61
N ASP A 224 -9.09 9.86 7.96
CA ASP A 224 -9.11 11.11 7.18
C ASP A 224 -8.43 10.93 5.83
N ILE A 225 -7.21 10.36 5.80
CA ILE A 225 -6.40 10.26 4.58
C ILE A 225 -5.92 8.83 4.38
N HIS A 226 -6.20 8.26 3.19
CA HIS A 226 -5.55 7.05 2.70
C HIS A 226 -4.65 7.39 1.51
N GLY A 227 -3.40 6.95 1.56
CA GLY A 227 -2.39 7.29 0.57
C GLY A 227 -1.59 6.12 0.03
N GLY A 228 -1.01 6.32 -1.17
CA GLY A 228 -0.12 5.35 -1.80
C GLY A 228 0.33 5.76 -3.20
N GLY A 229 1.00 4.87 -3.91
CA GLY A 229 1.34 5.05 -5.32
C GLY A 229 0.10 5.01 -6.22
N GLN A 230 0.17 5.65 -7.36
CA GLN A 230 -0.92 5.67 -8.34
C GLN A 230 -1.24 4.25 -8.89
N ASP A 231 -0.28 3.33 -8.85
CA ASP A 231 -0.46 1.92 -9.19
C ASP A 231 -1.37 1.17 -8.21
N LEU A 232 -1.50 1.66 -6.99
CA LEU A 232 -2.35 1.07 -5.98
C LEU A 232 -3.84 1.45 -6.15
N ILE A 233 -4.17 2.49 -6.92
CA ILE A 233 -5.57 2.89 -7.15
C ILE A 233 -6.40 1.67 -7.54
N PHE A 234 -5.88 0.85 -8.46
CA PHE A 234 -6.50 -0.38 -8.89
C PHE A 234 -5.43 -1.48 -9.12
N PRO A 235 -5.64 -2.70 -8.57
CA PRO A 235 -6.86 -3.12 -7.86
C PRO A 235 -6.86 -2.85 -6.34
N HIS A 236 -5.71 -2.51 -5.71
CA HIS A 236 -5.49 -2.61 -4.28
C HIS A 236 -6.43 -1.70 -3.47
N HIS A 237 -6.37 -0.39 -3.66
CA HIS A 237 -7.18 0.58 -2.92
C HIS A 237 -8.68 0.49 -3.26
N GLU A 238 -9.04 0.13 -4.51
CA GLU A 238 -10.43 -0.15 -4.88
C GLU A 238 -10.97 -1.33 -4.05
N ASN A 239 -10.17 -2.40 -3.93
CA ASN A 239 -10.54 -3.58 -3.16
C ASN A 239 -10.60 -3.29 -1.66
N GLU A 240 -9.67 -2.49 -1.13
CA GLU A 240 -9.72 -2.05 0.26
C GLU A 240 -10.97 -1.21 0.56
N HIS A 241 -11.31 -0.29 -0.35
CA HIS A 241 -12.53 0.52 -0.22
C HIS A 241 -13.76 -0.38 -0.15
N ALA A 242 -13.90 -1.32 -1.08
CA ALA A 242 -15.04 -2.24 -1.13
C ALA A 242 -15.13 -3.12 0.12
N GLN A 243 -14.00 -3.71 0.57
CA GLN A 243 -13.93 -4.53 1.77
C GLN A 243 -14.40 -3.75 3.01
N SER A 244 -13.82 -2.58 3.22
CA SER A 244 -14.11 -1.76 4.40
C SER A 244 -15.53 -1.21 4.38
N HIS A 245 -16.03 -0.78 3.22
CA HIS A 245 -17.41 -0.32 3.07
C HIS A 245 -18.40 -1.45 3.39
N CYS A 246 -18.21 -2.64 2.83
CA CYS A 246 -19.08 -3.78 3.12
C CYS A 246 -18.96 -4.26 4.57
N ALA A 247 -17.77 -4.23 5.15
CA ALA A 247 -17.55 -4.65 6.53
C ALA A 247 -18.16 -3.67 7.55
N HIS A 248 -18.06 -2.36 7.33
CA HIS A 248 -18.38 -1.35 8.33
C HIS A 248 -19.59 -0.46 7.99
N GLY A 249 -20.09 -0.49 6.75
CA GLY A 249 -21.16 0.39 6.29
C GLY A 249 -20.76 1.87 6.21
N ALA A 250 -19.47 2.15 6.14
CA ALA A 250 -18.89 3.48 6.11
C ALA A 250 -17.69 3.53 5.15
N PRO A 251 -17.35 4.71 4.57
CA PRO A 251 -16.19 4.83 3.71
C PRO A 251 -14.90 4.57 4.48
N LEU A 252 -13.93 3.90 3.86
CA LEU A 252 -12.63 3.66 4.48
C LEU A 252 -11.88 4.97 4.75
N ALA A 253 -11.91 5.92 3.81
CA ALA A 253 -11.20 7.18 3.94
C ALA A 253 -12.01 8.36 3.38
N ASN A 254 -11.86 9.53 4.01
CA ASN A 254 -12.47 10.79 3.58
C ASN A 254 -11.73 11.41 2.39
N TYR A 255 -10.41 11.16 2.29
CA TYR A 255 -9.54 11.65 1.22
C TYR A 255 -8.60 10.54 0.73
N TRP A 256 -8.58 10.31 -0.57
CA TRP A 256 -7.69 9.36 -1.24
C TRP A 256 -6.58 10.11 -1.98
N LEU A 257 -5.33 9.89 -1.59
CA LEU A 257 -4.19 10.60 -2.16
C LEU A 257 -3.23 9.63 -2.84
N HIS A 258 -2.85 9.95 -4.09
CA HIS A 258 -1.93 9.11 -4.85
C HIS A 258 -0.79 9.92 -5.45
N ASN A 259 0.44 9.45 -5.26
CA ASN A 259 1.59 10.00 -5.93
C ASN A 259 1.80 9.33 -7.30
N GLY A 260 2.33 10.10 -8.25
CA GLY A 260 2.63 9.61 -9.59
C GLY A 260 3.78 8.62 -9.63
N PHE A 261 3.91 7.91 -10.76
CA PHE A 261 4.98 6.93 -10.99
C PHE A 261 6.36 7.58 -11.03
N LEU A 262 7.38 6.75 -10.81
CA LEU A 262 8.75 7.07 -11.16
C LEU A 262 9.13 6.26 -12.41
N ASN A 263 9.58 6.95 -13.45
CA ASN A 263 9.98 6.37 -14.71
C ASN A 263 11.51 6.49 -14.90
N MET A 264 12.13 5.47 -15.50
CA MET A 264 13.53 5.52 -15.92
C MET A 264 13.59 6.13 -17.33
N GLY A 265 13.79 7.46 -17.39
CA GLY A 265 13.56 8.18 -18.66
C GLY A 265 12.09 8.05 -19.10
N ASP A 266 11.86 7.63 -20.33
CA ASP A 266 10.52 7.39 -20.88
C ASP A 266 9.97 5.99 -20.59
N ILE A 267 10.75 5.12 -19.92
CA ILE A 267 10.41 3.71 -19.66
C ILE A 267 10.09 3.50 -18.19
N LYS A 268 8.99 2.81 -17.89
CA LYS A 268 8.66 2.40 -16.53
C LYS A 268 9.74 1.48 -15.97
N MET A 269 10.16 1.73 -14.73
CA MET A 269 11.08 0.86 -14.00
C MET A 269 10.46 -0.53 -13.80
N SER A 270 11.15 -1.58 -14.19
CA SER A 270 10.69 -2.96 -13.99
C SER A 270 11.85 -3.96 -13.85
N LYS A 271 11.61 -5.03 -13.07
CA LYS A 271 12.60 -6.11 -12.90
C LYS A 271 12.92 -6.83 -14.21
N SER A 272 11.92 -7.02 -15.07
CA SER A 272 12.08 -7.70 -16.36
C SER A 272 12.98 -6.94 -17.33
N LEU A 273 13.10 -5.62 -17.18
CA LEU A 273 13.97 -4.77 -17.99
C LEU A 273 15.36 -4.57 -17.38
N GLY A 274 15.61 -5.08 -16.17
CA GLY A 274 16.89 -4.91 -15.49
C GLY A 274 17.27 -3.45 -15.17
N ASN A 275 16.30 -2.53 -15.22
CA ASN A 275 16.51 -1.09 -15.03
C ASN A 275 16.13 -0.61 -13.62
N ILE A 276 16.06 -1.53 -12.64
CA ILE A 276 15.78 -1.19 -11.25
C ILE A 276 17.02 -0.59 -10.61
N VAL A 277 16.83 0.54 -9.95
CA VAL A 277 17.86 1.19 -9.13
C VAL A 277 17.37 1.19 -7.69
N SER A 278 18.10 0.54 -6.77
CA SER A 278 17.76 0.56 -5.36
C SER A 278 18.23 1.87 -4.69
N VAL A 279 17.59 2.23 -3.60
CA VAL A 279 18.04 3.38 -2.79
C VAL A 279 19.44 3.11 -2.26
N GLY A 280 19.67 1.90 -1.76
CA GLY A 280 20.97 1.55 -1.22
C GLY A 280 22.08 1.56 -2.25
N ASP A 281 21.85 1.10 -3.50
CA ASP A 281 22.89 1.17 -4.54
C ASP A 281 23.32 2.61 -4.81
N LEU A 282 22.38 3.55 -4.71
CA LEU A 282 22.67 4.97 -4.86
C LEU A 282 23.47 5.51 -3.66
N LEU A 283 23.09 5.14 -2.44
CA LEU A 283 23.83 5.53 -1.22
C LEU A 283 25.24 4.93 -1.23
N ASP A 284 25.37 3.65 -1.59
CA ASP A 284 26.66 2.95 -1.69
C ASP A 284 27.56 3.54 -2.81
N ALA A 285 26.94 4.12 -3.86
CA ALA A 285 27.65 4.87 -4.89
C ALA A 285 28.02 6.31 -4.47
N GLY A 286 27.77 6.68 -3.21
CA GLY A 286 28.16 7.97 -2.64
C GLY A 286 27.14 9.11 -2.81
N TRP A 287 25.90 8.80 -3.23
CA TRP A 287 24.86 9.82 -3.30
C TRP A 287 24.39 10.22 -1.90
N ASP A 288 24.30 11.52 -1.65
CA ASP A 288 23.74 12.04 -0.41
C ASP A 288 22.22 11.79 -0.36
N GLY A 289 21.70 11.32 0.79
CA GLY A 289 20.30 11.01 0.96
C GLY A 289 19.39 12.25 0.84
N ALA A 290 19.85 13.43 1.24
CA ALA A 290 19.12 14.69 1.07
C ALA A 290 18.99 15.07 -0.41
N VAL A 291 20.03 14.80 -1.21
CA VAL A 291 20.00 14.99 -2.67
C VAL A 291 19.01 14.05 -3.31
N LEU A 292 19.00 12.76 -2.91
CA LEU A 292 18.02 11.78 -3.41
C LEU A 292 16.59 12.18 -3.01
N ARG A 293 16.38 12.64 -1.78
CA ARG A 293 15.09 13.17 -1.32
C ARG A 293 14.64 14.35 -2.17
N LEU A 294 15.51 15.34 -2.42
CA LEU A 294 15.19 16.49 -3.24
C LEU A 294 14.87 16.10 -4.68
N ALA A 295 15.59 15.14 -5.26
CA ALA A 295 15.31 14.60 -6.58
C ALA A 295 13.91 13.94 -6.64
N LEU A 296 13.51 13.17 -5.62
CA LEU A 296 12.18 12.57 -5.53
C LEU A 296 11.03 13.60 -5.41
N LEU A 297 11.34 14.80 -4.91
CA LEU A 297 10.42 15.92 -4.75
C LEU A 297 10.49 16.95 -5.89
N SER A 298 11.35 16.75 -6.90
CA SER A 298 11.59 17.72 -7.98
C SER A 298 10.42 17.90 -8.94
N ALA A 299 9.45 16.97 -8.94
CA ALA A 299 8.19 17.10 -9.68
C ALA A 299 7.01 17.19 -8.72
N HIS A 300 5.89 17.78 -9.19
CA HIS A 300 4.64 17.74 -8.44
C HIS A 300 4.28 16.29 -8.08
N TYR A 301 3.89 16.04 -6.82
CA TYR A 301 3.76 14.67 -6.30
C TYR A 301 2.85 13.75 -7.13
N ARG A 302 1.82 14.30 -7.81
CA ARG A 302 0.88 13.53 -8.64
C ARG A 302 1.38 13.28 -10.07
N GLN A 303 2.40 14.01 -10.52
CA GLN A 303 2.93 13.84 -11.87
C GLN A 303 3.96 12.70 -11.90
N PRO A 304 4.11 12.01 -13.02
CA PRO A 304 5.25 11.12 -13.21
C PRO A 304 6.56 11.88 -13.00
N LEU A 305 7.53 11.21 -12.41
CA LEU A 305 8.88 11.73 -12.22
C LEU A 305 9.83 10.92 -13.10
N ALA A 306 10.49 11.57 -14.04
CA ALA A 306 11.55 10.94 -14.83
C ALA A 306 12.84 10.89 -13.99
N TRP A 307 13.34 9.68 -13.76
CA TRP A 307 14.63 9.46 -13.09
C TRP A 307 15.74 9.44 -14.14
N THR A 308 16.35 10.60 -14.42
CA THR A 308 17.40 10.76 -15.42
C THR A 308 18.71 11.22 -14.78
N GLN A 309 19.83 11.10 -15.49
CA GLN A 309 21.11 11.64 -15.03
C GLN A 309 21.07 13.16 -14.88
N ASP A 310 20.32 13.84 -15.75
CA ASP A 310 20.21 15.30 -15.72
C ASP A 310 19.40 15.79 -14.49
N ASN A 311 18.33 15.08 -14.14
CA ASN A 311 17.57 15.40 -12.91
C ASN A 311 18.43 15.21 -11.66
N ARG A 312 19.30 14.19 -11.64
CA ARG A 312 20.25 13.95 -10.55
C ARG A 312 21.26 15.09 -10.44
N LYS A 313 21.92 15.44 -11.53
CA LYS A 313 22.92 16.54 -11.59
C LYS A 313 22.32 17.93 -11.28
N SER A 314 21.09 18.17 -11.75
CA SER A 314 20.36 19.44 -11.48
C SER A 314 20.10 19.66 -9.99
N VAL A 315 20.07 18.59 -9.19
CA VAL A 315 19.84 18.66 -7.75
C VAL A 315 21.15 18.72 -6.98
N GLU A 316 22.23 18.09 -7.46
CA GLU A 316 23.58 18.23 -6.85
C GLU A 316 24.05 19.68 -6.78
N GLY A 317 23.79 20.48 -7.81
CA GLY A 317 24.14 21.90 -7.84
C GLY A 317 23.31 22.80 -6.92
N LYS A 318 22.26 22.27 -6.26
CA LYS A 318 21.37 23.01 -5.36
C LYS A 318 21.57 22.66 -3.87
N SER A 319 22.42 21.73 -3.56
CA SER A 319 22.68 21.26 -2.19
C SER A 319 23.92 21.90 -1.53
N VAL A 320 24.33 23.08 -2.00
CA VAL A 320 25.41 23.91 -1.40
C VAL A 320 24.80 25.09 -0.67
#